data_58d9ec6754d17d5ce461f2b0e681c3a0
#
_entry.id   58d9ec6754d17d5ce461f2b0e681c3a0
#
_cell.length_a   1.000
_cell.length_b   1.000
_cell.length_c   1.000
_cell.angle_alpha   90.00
_cell.angle_beta   90.00
_cell.angle_gamma   90.00
#
_symmetry.space_group_name_H-M   'P 1'
#
loop_
_entity.id
_entity.type
_entity.pdbx_description
1 polymer ?
#
loop_
_entity_poly.entity_id
_entity_poly.type
_entity_poly.pdbx_seq_one_letter_code
_entity_poly.pdbx_strand_id
1 'polypeptide(L)'
;MAAGKILWMSLLLIRLWLGAGDLCYAQLLEVDWLKQMWRPDSFFKNAKSVTFQTMTIPNHYVWLYKDKTILYMVKLTLKLSCAMNFLIYPHDTQECKLQMESLSHTTDDLIFQWDPEVPLVVDENIELPQLELVQNRTADCTQVYSTGNFTCLEVIFKLKRRLGYHLFNTYIPTCLIVIMSWVSFWIKPDAAPARVTLGVTSLLTLSTQHAKSQAQLPPVSYLKAVDAFMSVCTVFVFMALMEYCLVNIILDDRGGKPKEPADAAKARMRAVSIDRFSRVFFPLLFAVLNATYWIQFAQYI
;
A
#
# COMPACT_ATOMS: atom_id res chain seq x y z
N MET A 1 -61.33 18.28 25.69
CA MET A 1 -60.52 18.53 24.47
C MET A 1 -59.54 17.43 24.08
N ALA A 2 -59.24 16.49 24.96
CA ALA A 2 -58.28 15.40 24.66
C ALA A 2 -58.90 14.20 23.86
N ALA A 3 -60.16 13.87 24.03
CA ALA A 3 -60.81 12.77 23.35
C ALA A 3 -60.96 12.95 21.82
N GLY A 4 -61.12 14.18 21.35
CA GLY A 4 -61.26 14.44 19.89
C GLY A 4 -59.96 14.31 19.09
N LYS A 5 -58.80 14.54 19.73
CA LYS A 5 -57.48 14.37 19.09
C LYS A 5 -57.07 12.89 18.96
N ILE A 6 -57.43 12.06 19.90
CA ILE A 6 -57.16 10.61 19.87
C ILE A 6 -58.00 9.94 18.82
N LEU A 7 -59.26 10.36 18.62
CA LEU A 7 -60.12 9.80 17.59
C LEU A 7 -59.64 10.19 16.17
N TRP A 8 -59.11 11.40 16.02
CA TRP A 8 -58.55 11.85 14.71
C TRP A 8 -57.22 11.11 14.39
N MET A 9 -56.35 10.87 15.38
CA MET A 9 -55.15 10.09 15.16
C MET A 9 -55.43 8.61 14.83
N SER A 10 -56.42 8.01 15.50
CA SER A 10 -56.81 6.62 15.17
C SER A 10 -57.48 6.51 13.80
N LEU A 11 -58.27 7.49 13.40
CA LEU A 11 -58.84 7.55 12.04
C LEU A 11 -57.80 7.84 10.96
N LEU A 12 -56.77 8.62 11.24
CA LEU A 12 -55.64 8.84 10.33
C LEU A 12 -54.76 7.59 10.22
N LEU A 13 -54.52 6.89 11.32
CA LEU A 13 -53.82 5.58 11.31
C LEU A 13 -54.61 4.52 10.58
N ILE A 14 -55.93 4.46 10.77
CA ILE A 14 -56.80 3.51 10.04
C ILE A 14 -56.87 3.87 8.54
N ARG A 15 -56.89 5.17 8.18
CA ARG A 15 -56.82 5.59 6.77
C ARG A 15 -55.46 5.34 6.14
N LEU A 16 -54.37 5.51 6.88
CA LEU A 16 -53.03 5.11 6.46
C LEU A 16 -52.93 3.59 6.29
N TRP A 17 -53.56 2.83 7.15
CA TRP A 17 -53.59 1.37 7.06
C TRP A 17 -54.45 0.84 5.92
N LEU A 18 -55.60 1.44 5.65
CA LEU A 18 -56.47 1.12 4.53
C LEU A 18 -55.97 1.65 3.17
N GLY A 19 -55.19 2.74 3.17
CA GLY A 19 -54.56 3.27 1.97
C GLY A 19 -53.24 2.59 1.59
N ALA A 20 -52.58 1.86 2.52
CA ALA A 20 -51.36 1.11 2.26
C ALA A 20 -51.61 -0.23 1.56
N GLY A 21 -52.87 -0.73 1.54
CA GLY A 21 -53.20 -2.07 0.99
C GLY A 21 -53.03 -2.19 -0.52
N ASP A 22 -53.15 -1.10 -1.27
CA ASP A 22 -53.07 -1.16 -2.74
C ASP A 22 -51.79 -0.60 -3.34
N LEU A 23 -50.95 0.09 -2.55
CA LEU A 23 -49.68 0.69 -3.00
C LEU A 23 -48.43 -0.04 -2.46
N CYS A 24 -48.56 -1.12 -1.70
CA CYS A 24 -47.40 -1.84 -1.17
C CYS A 24 -46.75 -2.69 -2.27
N TYR A 25 -45.84 -2.08 -3.00
CA TYR A 25 -45.02 -2.74 -4.01
C TYR A 25 -44.04 -3.75 -3.37
N ALA A 26 -43.70 -3.57 -2.11
CA ALA A 26 -42.86 -4.45 -1.32
C ALA A 26 -43.21 -4.37 0.17
N GLN A 27 -43.04 -5.47 0.91
CA GLN A 27 -43.29 -5.57 2.34
C GLN A 27 -41.99 -5.84 3.11
N LEU A 28 -41.70 -5.00 4.12
CA LEU A 28 -40.63 -5.24 5.05
C LEU A 28 -41.03 -6.39 6.01
N LEU A 29 -40.19 -7.42 6.07
CA LEU A 29 -40.39 -8.55 6.99
C LEU A 29 -39.63 -8.32 8.29
N GLU A 30 -40.19 -8.81 9.41
CA GLU A 30 -39.49 -8.83 10.69
C GLU A 30 -38.24 -9.71 10.64
N VAL A 31 -37.19 -9.31 11.38
CA VAL A 31 -35.88 -9.98 11.39
C VAL A 31 -35.99 -11.48 11.79
N ASP A 32 -36.97 -11.83 12.61
CA ASP A 32 -37.17 -13.22 13.05
C ASP A 32 -37.58 -14.18 11.92
N TRP A 33 -38.15 -13.67 10.82
CA TRP A 33 -38.45 -14.48 9.64
C TRP A 33 -37.20 -15.09 9.01
N LEU A 34 -36.03 -14.43 9.16
CA LEU A 34 -34.76 -14.96 8.67
C LEU A 34 -34.34 -16.29 9.29
N LYS A 35 -34.87 -16.62 10.48
CA LYS A 35 -34.61 -17.92 11.15
C LYS A 35 -35.36 -19.08 10.49
N GLN A 36 -36.49 -18.79 9.82
CA GLN A 36 -37.36 -19.78 9.22
C GLN A 36 -37.23 -19.87 7.70
N MET A 37 -36.55 -18.88 7.10
CA MET A 37 -36.36 -18.77 5.66
C MET A 37 -35.06 -19.40 5.21
N TRP A 38 -35.10 -20.16 4.11
CA TRP A 38 -33.90 -20.62 3.44
C TRP A 38 -33.05 -19.43 2.96
N ARG A 39 -31.75 -19.53 3.09
CA ARG A 39 -30.79 -18.56 2.61
C ARG A 39 -29.67 -19.28 1.87
N PRO A 40 -29.10 -18.65 0.81
CA PRO A 40 -27.91 -19.20 0.16
C PRO A 40 -26.76 -19.28 1.16
N ASP A 41 -25.99 -20.35 1.08
CA ASP A 41 -24.83 -20.66 1.92
C ASP A 41 -23.55 -19.96 1.44
N SER A 42 -23.67 -18.70 1.06
CA SER A 42 -22.57 -17.90 0.53
C SER A 42 -21.51 -17.62 1.58
N PHE A 43 -20.26 -17.75 1.18
CA PHE A 43 -19.10 -17.41 1.98
C PHE A 43 -18.08 -16.59 1.17
N PHE A 44 -17.21 -15.86 1.89
CA PHE A 44 -16.14 -15.09 1.27
C PHE A 44 -14.85 -15.91 1.27
N LYS A 45 -14.44 -16.39 0.10
CA LYS A 45 -13.33 -17.35 -0.09
C LYS A 45 -12.01 -16.86 0.47
N ASN A 46 -11.72 -15.57 0.31
CA ASN A 46 -10.47 -14.96 0.75
C ASN A 46 -10.59 -14.14 2.05
N ALA A 47 -11.70 -14.30 2.79
CA ALA A 47 -11.87 -13.61 4.06
C ALA A 47 -11.08 -14.28 5.19
N LYS A 48 -10.36 -13.48 5.98
CA LYS A 48 -9.71 -13.88 7.23
C LYS A 48 -10.67 -13.75 8.42
N SER A 49 -11.56 -12.76 8.38
CA SER A 49 -12.63 -12.58 9.35
C SER A 49 -13.83 -11.89 8.72
N VAL A 50 -15.01 -12.25 9.18
CA VAL A 50 -16.29 -11.67 8.80
C VAL A 50 -17.02 -11.30 10.08
N THR A 51 -17.45 -10.05 10.22
CA THR A 51 -18.18 -9.57 11.40
C THR A 51 -19.51 -8.99 10.98
N PHE A 52 -20.57 -9.52 11.57
CA PHE A 52 -21.91 -8.94 11.46
C PHE A 52 -22.03 -7.72 12.37
N GLN A 53 -22.61 -6.66 11.86
CA GLN A 53 -22.88 -5.47 12.67
C GLN A 53 -24.20 -5.63 13.40
N THR A 54 -24.20 -5.33 14.71
CA THR A 54 -25.34 -5.61 15.61
C THR A 54 -25.80 -4.42 16.44
N MET A 55 -25.27 -3.23 16.20
CA MET A 55 -25.66 -2.05 16.95
C MET A 55 -26.76 -1.29 16.21
N THR A 56 -27.82 -0.93 16.82
CA THR A 56 -28.45 -1.21 18.11
C THR A 56 -29.24 -2.53 18.10
N ILE A 57 -29.60 -2.98 16.91
CA ILE A 57 -30.22 -4.25 16.53
C ILE A 57 -29.38 -4.83 15.37
N PRO A 58 -29.50 -6.13 15.05
CA PRO A 58 -28.80 -6.72 13.91
C PRO A 58 -29.02 -5.92 12.62
N ASN A 59 -27.90 -5.49 11.99
CA ASN A 59 -27.96 -4.60 10.84
C ASN A 59 -28.22 -5.38 9.54
N HIS A 60 -29.41 -5.94 9.44
CA HIS A 60 -29.90 -6.58 8.23
C HIS A 60 -31.41 -6.39 8.15
N TYR A 61 -31.95 -6.45 6.92
CA TYR A 61 -33.38 -6.40 6.67
C TYR A 61 -33.75 -7.23 5.44
N VAL A 62 -35.03 -7.59 5.36
CA VAL A 62 -35.60 -8.37 4.26
C VAL A 62 -36.83 -7.68 3.72
N TRP A 63 -36.88 -7.48 2.43
CA TRP A 63 -38.04 -7.02 1.72
C TRP A 63 -38.56 -8.15 0.82
N LEU A 64 -39.85 -8.38 0.85
CA LEU A 64 -40.55 -9.31 -0.04
C LEU A 64 -41.36 -8.49 -1.06
N TYR A 65 -41.05 -8.68 -2.34
CA TYR A 65 -41.76 -8.07 -3.44
C TYR A 65 -42.95 -8.91 -3.90
N LYS A 66 -43.92 -8.30 -4.64
CA LYS A 66 -45.10 -8.99 -5.16
C LYS A 66 -44.79 -10.12 -6.16
N ASP A 67 -43.68 -9.98 -6.88
CA ASP A 67 -43.14 -10.98 -7.82
C ASP A 67 -42.45 -12.17 -7.12
N LYS A 68 -42.49 -12.22 -5.79
CA LYS A 68 -41.82 -13.20 -4.92
C LYS A 68 -40.29 -13.02 -4.84
N THR A 69 -39.76 -11.94 -5.39
CA THR A 69 -38.35 -11.59 -5.20
C THR A 69 -38.10 -11.17 -3.74
N ILE A 70 -37.02 -11.63 -3.17
CA ILE A 70 -36.61 -11.27 -1.81
C ILE A 70 -35.33 -10.45 -1.88
N LEU A 71 -35.38 -9.22 -1.36
CA LEU A 71 -34.20 -8.40 -1.15
C LEU A 71 -33.70 -8.63 0.27
N TYR A 72 -32.56 -9.29 0.42
CA TYR A 72 -31.86 -9.46 1.69
C TYR A 72 -30.64 -8.52 1.73
N MET A 73 -30.66 -7.54 2.62
CA MET A 73 -29.57 -6.61 2.83
C MET A 73 -28.92 -6.88 4.18
N VAL A 74 -27.60 -6.93 4.20
CA VAL A 74 -26.82 -7.14 5.43
C VAL A 74 -25.55 -6.28 5.43
N LYS A 75 -25.26 -5.65 6.56
CA LYS A 75 -24.03 -4.89 6.78
C LYS A 75 -22.96 -5.81 7.37
N LEU A 76 -21.86 -5.97 6.65
CA LEU A 76 -20.74 -6.81 7.03
C LEU A 76 -19.45 -5.98 7.11
N THR A 77 -18.59 -6.36 8.04
CA THR A 77 -17.18 -5.94 8.03
C THR A 77 -16.32 -7.13 7.65
N LEU A 78 -15.58 -6.99 6.56
CA LEU A 78 -14.75 -8.05 6.01
C LEU A 78 -13.28 -7.69 6.15
N LYS A 79 -12.47 -8.61 6.65
CA LYS A 79 -11.02 -8.55 6.58
C LYS A 79 -10.53 -9.56 5.55
N LEU A 80 -10.14 -9.07 4.39
CA LEU A 80 -9.76 -9.92 3.25
C LEU A 80 -8.25 -10.14 3.20
N SER A 81 -7.85 -11.28 2.64
CA SER A 81 -6.48 -11.56 2.26
C SER A 81 -6.25 -11.08 0.84
N CYS A 82 -5.20 -10.30 0.62
CA CYS A 82 -4.76 -9.89 -0.70
C CYS A 82 -3.29 -10.28 -0.87
N ALA A 83 -2.99 -11.12 -1.86
CA ALA A 83 -1.63 -11.47 -2.23
C ALA A 83 -1.02 -10.31 -3.02
N MET A 84 -0.10 -9.58 -2.41
CA MET A 84 0.54 -8.42 -3.01
C MET A 84 1.93 -8.77 -3.54
N ASN A 85 2.30 -8.19 -4.68
CA ASN A 85 3.65 -8.26 -5.23
C ASN A 85 4.35 -6.91 -5.02
N PHE A 86 5.46 -6.91 -4.27
CA PHE A 86 6.21 -5.71 -3.92
C PHE A 86 7.48 -5.52 -4.74
N LEU A 87 7.63 -6.18 -5.90
CA LEU A 87 8.85 -6.09 -6.72
C LEU A 87 9.21 -4.64 -7.06
N ILE A 88 8.22 -3.86 -7.48
CA ILE A 88 8.37 -2.46 -7.88
C ILE A 88 7.96 -1.46 -6.78
N TYR A 89 7.79 -1.94 -5.54
CA TYR A 89 7.44 -1.09 -4.41
C TYR A 89 8.44 0.07 -4.23
N PRO A 90 7.99 1.33 -4.01
CA PRO A 90 6.64 1.81 -3.75
C PRO A 90 5.86 2.29 -4.99
N HIS A 91 6.31 2.01 -6.19
CA HIS A 91 5.65 2.40 -7.46
C HIS A 91 4.59 1.38 -7.91
N ASP A 92 4.11 0.54 -6.99
CA ASP A 92 3.28 -0.60 -7.26
C ASP A 92 1.79 -0.27 -7.37
N THR A 93 1.13 -0.99 -8.26
CA THR A 93 -0.33 -1.06 -8.34
C THR A 93 -0.74 -2.49 -8.04
N GLN A 94 -1.63 -2.68 -7.05
CA GLN A 94 -2.06 -4.00 -6.58
C GLN A 94 -3.49 -4.29 -7.01
N GLU A 95 -3.78 -5.54 -7.34
CA GLU A 95 -5.15 -6.00 -7.56
C GLU A 95 -5.59 -6.87 -6.39
N CYS A 96 -6.58 -6.36 -5.63
CA CYS A 96 -7.18 -7.08 -4.52
C CYS A 96 -8.59 -7.53 -4.88
N LYS A 97 -8.89 -8.77 -4.61
CA LYS A 97 -10.18 -9.41 -4.96
C LYS A 97 -11.04 -9.57 -3.72
N LEU A 98 -12.35 -9.43 -3.89
CA LEU A 98 -13.38 -9.91 -2.99
C LEU A 98 -14.11 -11.03 -3.72
N GLN A 99 -14.07 -12.25 -3.21
CA GLN A 99 -14.67 -13.41 -3.84
C GLN A 99 -15.76 -13.99 -2.93
N MET A 100 -16.97 -14.15 -3.49
CA MET A 100 -18.13 -14.74 -2.82
C MET A 100 -18.53 -16.01 -3.57
N GLU A 101 -18.53 -17.14 -2.89
CA GLU A 101 -18.76 -18.46 -3.45
C GLU A 101 -19.84 -19.20 -2.64
N SER A 102 -20.58 -20.12 -3.27
CA SER A 102 -21.46 -21.06 -2.59
C SER A 102 -20.65 -22.21 -1.97
N LEU A 103 -20.99 -22.62 -0.75
CA LEU A 103 -20.25 -23.65 -0.03
C LEU A 103 -20.70 -25.07 -0.41
N SER A 104 -22.01 -25.33 -0.49
CA SER A 104 -22.56 -26.66 -0.66
C SER A 104 -23.42 -26.87 -1.92
N HIS A 105 -23.92 -25.77 -2.51
CA HIS A 105 -24.81 -25.84 -3.67
C HIS A 105 -24.00 -25.66 -4.98
N THR A 106 -24.23 -26.60 -5.90
CA THR A 106 -23.66 -26.52 -7.26
C THR A 106 -24.47 -25.55 -8.14
N THR A 107 -23.95 -25.26 -9.32
CA THR A 107 -24.62 -24.39 -10.32
C THR A 107 -25.97 -24.99 -10.82
N ASP A 108 -26.25 -26.26 -10.52
CA ASP A 108 -27.55 -26.89 -10.85
C ASP A 108 -28.65 -26.41 -9.92
N ASP A 109 -28.31 -26.08 -8.65
CA ASP A 109 -29.27 -25.69 -7.62
C ASP A 109 -29.22 -24.18 -7.31
N LEU A 110 -28.04 -23.53 -7.45
CA LEU A 110 -27.83 -22.14 -7.06
C LEU A 110 -26.88 -21.45 -8.03
N ILE A 111 -27.30 -20.29 -8.58
CA ILE A 111 -26.50 -19.47 -9.46
C ILE A 111 -26.46 -18.04 -8.89
N PHE A 112 -25.25 -17.52 -8.68
CA PHE A 112 -25.04 -16.10 -8.36
C PHE A 112 -24.91 -15.30 -9.65
N GLN A 113 -25.59 -14.17 -9.70
CA GLN A 113 -25.50 -13.24 -10.83
C GLN A 113 -25.36 -11.81 -10.30
N TRP A 114 -24.59 -11.00 -11.02
CA TRP A 114 -24.55 -9.57 -10.76
C TRP A 114 -25.85 -8.92 -11.23
N ASP A 115 -26.29 -7.91 -10.49
CA ASP A 115 -27.41 -7.08 -10.94
C ASP A 115 -27.01 -6.40 -12.28
N PRO A 116 -27.82 -6.52 -13.33
CA PRO A 116 -27.50 -5.94 -14.63
C PRO A 116 -27.53 -4.42 -14.64
N GLU A 117 -28.28 -3.77 -13.73
CA GLU A 117 -28.39 -2.31 -13.68
C GLU A 117 -27.33 -1.71 -12.75
N VAL A 118 -27.17 -2.24 -11.53
CA VAL A 118 -26.28 -1.70 -10.50
C VAL A 118 -25.51 -2.81 -9.82
N PRO A 119 -24.51 -3.42 -10.49
CA PRO A 119 -23.81 -4.58 -9.94
C PRO A 119 -22.96 -4.25 -8.72
N LEU A 120 -22.43 -3.03 -8.65
CA LEU A 120 -21.51 -2.60 -7.59
C LEU A 120 -21.67 -1.11 -7.33
N VAL A 121 -21.90 -0.77 -6.06
CA VAL A 121 -21.89 0.63 -5.60
C VAL A 121 -20.66 0.82 -4.70
N VAL A 122 -19.81 1.75 -5.08
CA VAL A 122 -18.62 2.14 -4.30
C VAL A 122 -18.77 3.61 -3.95
N ASP A 123 -18.47 3.99 -2.72
CA ASP A 123 -18.50 5.39 -2.30
C ASP A 123 -17.44 6.18 -3.09
N GLU A 124 -17.87 7.25 -3.76
CA GLU A 124 -17.00 8.11 -4.55
C GLU A 124 -15.98 8.86 -3.69
N ASN A 125 -16.28 9.06 -2.41
CA ASN A 125 -15.44 9.79 -1.46
C ASN A 125 -14.52 8.86 -0.65
N ILE A 126 -14.22 7.65 -1.15
CA ILE A 126 -13.28 6.76 -0.47
C ILE A 126 -11.88 7.36 -0.47
N GLU A 127 -11.41 7.77 0.69
CA GLU A 127 -10.04 8.20 0.91
C GLU A 127 -9.24 7.11 1.64
N LEU A 128 -8.28 6.53 0.94
CA LEU A 128 -7.32 5.60 1.51
C LEU A 128 -6.00 6.35 1.77
N PRO A 129 -5.44 6.30 3.01
CA PRO A 129 -4.26 7.10 3.37
C PRO A 129 -3.01 6.78 2.55
N GLN A 130 -2.81 5.52 2.15
CA GLN A 130 -1.60 5.06 1.46
C GLN A 130 -1.85 4.61 0.03
N LEU A 131 -3.09 4.31 -0.31
CA LEU A 131 -3.51 3.76 -1.60
C LEU A 131 -4.57 4.66 -2.22
N GLU A 132 -4.77 4.52 -3.50
CA GLU A 132 -5.84 5.16 -4.26
C GLU A 132 -6.57 4.10 -5.06
N LEU A 133 -7.89 4.09 -4.99
CA LEU A 133 -8.72 3.21 -5.78
C LEU A 133 -8.83 3.76 -7.21
N VAL A 134 -8.09 3.17 -8.13
CA VAL A 134 -8.06 3.61 -9.53
C VAL A 134 -9.22 3.02 -10.33
N GLN A 135 -9.56 1.77 -10.08
CA GLN A 135 -10.59 1.05 -10.81
C GLN A 135 -11.21 -0.04 -9.95
N ASN A 136 -12.48 -0.24 -10.11
CA ASN A 136 -13.22 -1.41 -9.64
C ASN A 136 -13.88 -2.10 -10.82
N ARG A 137 -13.97 -3.41 -10.78
CA ARG A 137 -14.69 -4.21 -11.77
C ARG A 137 -15.27 -5.46 -11.14
N THR A 138 -16.38 -5.90 -11.68
CA THR A 138 -17.03 -7.16 -11.33
C THR A 138 -16.66 -8.23 -12.35
N ALA A 139 -16.56 -9.49 -11.90
CA ALA A 139 -16.30 -10.62 -12.77
C ALA A 139 -16.96 -11.89 -12.19
N ASP A 140 -17.00 -12.92 -12.99
CA ASP A 140 -17.37 -14.26 -12.60
C ASP A 140 -16.12 -15.07 -12.28
N CYS A 141 -16.13 -15.77 -11.13
CA CYS A 141 -15.04 -16.63 -10.68
C CYS A 141 -15.49 -18.08 -10.47
N THR A 142 -16.62 -18.52 -11.08
CA THR A 142 -17.17 -19.87 -10.97
C THR A 142 -16.09 -20.94 -11.12
N GLN A 143 -15.99 -21.84 -10.13
CA GLN A 143 -14.93 -22.82 -10.03
C GLN A 143 -15.47 -24.23 -10.32
N VAL A 144 -14.68 -24.99 -11.05
CA VAL A 144 -14.93 -26.41 -11.32
C VAL A 144 -14.11 -27.23 -10.32
N TYR A 145 -14.80 -27.96 -9.45
CA TYR A 145 -14.19 -28.89 -8.52
C TYR A 145 -14.54 -30.34 -8.91
N SER A 146 -13.92 -31.30 -8.31
CA SER A 146 -14.23 -32.72 -8.53
C SER A 146 -15.67 -33.09 -8.11
N THR A 147 -16.28 -32.32 -7.22
CA THR A 147 -17.63 -32.49 -6.69
C THR A 147 -18.70 -31.73 -7.48
N GLY A 148 -18.33 -30.92 -8.46
CA GLY A 148 -19.23 -30.11 -9.29
C GLY A 148 -18.77 -28.70 -9.50
N ASN A 149 -19.59 -27.91 -10.19
CA ASN A 149 -19.34 -26.50 -10.45
C ASN A 149 -19.99 -25.67 -9.33
N PHE A 150 -19.25 -24.74 -8.75
CA PHE A 150 -19.74 -23.85 -7.71
C PHE A 150 -19.73 -22.39 -8.18
N THR A 151 -20.89 -21.75 -8.02
CA THR A 151 -21.06 -20.37 -8.44
C THR A 151 -20.24 -19.44 -7.57
N CYS A 152 -19.51 -18.51 -8.22
CA CYS A 152 -18.63 -17.54 -7.58
C CYS A 152 -18.71 -16.19 -8.27
N LEU A 153 -18.84 -15.12 -7.49
CA LEU A 153 -18.75 -13.76 -7.97
C LEU A 153 -17.52 -13.07 -7.37
N GLU A 154 -16.80 -12.30 -8.17
CA GLU A 154 -15.66 -11.52 -7.67
C GLU A 154 -15.77 -10.04 -8.01
N VAL A 155 -15.31 -9.22 -7.06
CA VAL A 155 -15.01 -7.81 -7.26
C VAL A 155 -13.51 -7.64 -7.23
N ILE A 156 -12.96 -6.95 -8.22
CA ILE A 156 -11.53 -6.67 -8.36
C ILE A 156 -11.31 -5.18 -8.14
N PHE A 157 -10.55 -4.86 -7.10
CA PHE A 157 -10.13 -3.50 -6.79
C PHE A 157 -8.70 -3.28 -7.24
N LYS A 158 -8.48 -2.31 -8.12
CA LYS A 158 -7.16 -1.88 -8.56
C LYS A 158 -6.70 -0.69 -7.71
N LEU A 159 -5.69 -0.92 -6.88
CA LEU A 159 -5.20 0.01 -5.87
C LEU A 159 -3.79 0.47 -6.26
N LYS A 160 -3.61 1.77 -6.51
CA LYS A 160 -2.32 2.41 -6.79
C LYS A 160 -1.77 3.04 -5.52
N ARG A 161 -0.46 2.87 -5.26
CA ARG A 161 0.18 3.44 -4.07
C ARG A 161 0.48 4.92 -4.25
N ARG A 162 0.18 5.71 -3.22
CA ARG A 162 0.52 7.15 -3.15
C ARG A 162 1.98 7.31 -2.74
N LEU A 163 2.79 7.87 -3.64
CA LEU A 163 4.23 8.02 -3.43
C LEU A 163 4.63 9.09 -2.42
N GLY A 164 3.77 10.05 -2.12
CA GLY A 164 4.10 11.21 -1.30
C GLY A 164 4.75 10.85 0.03
N TYR A 165 4.20 9.87 0.76
CA TYR A 165 4.76 9.39 2.02
C TYR A 165 6.20 8.88 1.86
N HIS A 166 6.47 8.06 0.85
CA HIS A 166 7.78 7.47 0.60
C HIS A 166 8.78 8.51 0.10
N LEU A 167 8.33 9.47 -0.71
CA LEU A 167 9.15 10.56 -1.19
C LEU A 167 9.73 11.38 -0.03
N PHE A 168 8.87 11.84 0.89
CA PHE A 168 9.28 12.67 2.02
C PHE A 168 10.00 11.91 3.13
N ASN A 169 9.64 10.65 3.39
CA ASN A 169 10.19 9.89 4.52
C ASN A 169 11.35 8.96 4.15
N THR A 170 11.51 8.61 2.86
CA THR A 170 12.55 7.66 2.44
C THR A 170 13.50 8.29 1.44
N TYR A 171 13.02 8.75 0.28
CA TYR A 171 13.90 9.19 -0.81
C TYR A 171 14.64 10.48 -0.50
N ILE A 172 13.94 11.54 -0.08
CA ILE A 172 14.55 12.83 0.22
C ILE A 172 15.58 12.72 1.37
N PRO A 173 15.26 12.13 2.54
CA PRO A 173 16.24 11.99 3.61
C PRO A 173 17.47 11.18 3.19
N THR A 174 17.29 10.12 2.43
CA THR A 174 18.38 9.28 1.92
C THR A 174 19.31 10.09 0.99
N CYS A 175 18.73 10.82 0.03
CA CYS A 175 19.53 11.69 -0.86
C CYS A 175 20.30 12.75 -0.07
N LEU A 176 19.70 13.36 0.95
CA LEU A 176 20.38 14.36 1.80
C LEU A 176 21.56 13.74 2.56
N ILE A 177 21.43 12.51 3.08
CA ILE A 177 22.54 11.82 3.75
C ILE A 177 23.69 11.54 2.77
N VAL A 178 23.38 11.14 1.53
CA VAL A 178 24.41 10.95 0.49
C VAL A 178 25.10 12.26 0.16
N ILE A 179 24.36 13.36 -0.01
CA ILE A 179 24.92 14.69 -0.27
C ILE A 179 25.80 15.14 0.90
N MET A 180 25.38 14.93 2.14
CA MET A 180 26.17 15.24 3.33
C MET A 180 27.48 14.46 3.38
N SER A 181 27.53 13.23 2.89
CA SER A 181 28.77 12.45 2.83
C SER A 181 29.83 13.10 1.91
N TRP A 182 29.40 13.82 0.85
CA TRP A 182 30.32 14.50 -0.08
C TRP A 182 31.00 15.74 0.53
N VAL A 183 30.45 16.30 1.62
CA VAL A 183 31.10 17.41 2.35
C VAL A 183 32.49 16.99 2.81
N SER A 184 32.74 15.69 3.01
CA SER A 184 34.06 15.13 3.30
C SER A 184 35.14 15.59 2.31
N PHE A 185 34.80 15.68 1.00
CA PHE A 185 35.77 16.10 -0.04
C PHE A 185 36.21 17.58 0.06
N TRP A 186 35.48 18.43 0.81
CA TRP A 186 35.79 19.83 1.01
C TRP A 186 36.59 20.07 2.29
N ILE A 187 36.62 19.09 3.20
CA ILE A 187 37.43 19.17 4.42
C ILE A 187 38.90 18.93 4.07
N LYS A 188 39.80 19.61 4.76
CA LYS A 188 41.24 19.46 4.53
C LYS A 188 41.67 18.00 4.67
N PRO A 189 42.54 17.46 3.78
CA PRO A 189 43.02 16.08 3.84
C PRO A 189 43.64 15.67 5.18
N ASP A 190 44.30 16.62 5.83
CA ASP A 190 44.99 16.42 7.11
C ASP A 190 44.02 16.30 8.31
N ALA A 191 42.72 16.61 8.14
CA ALA A 191 41.72 16.55 9.19
C ALA A 191 41.06 15.14 9.24
N ALA A 192 41.87 14.12 9.46
CA ALA A 192 41.42 12.72 9.50
C ALA A 192 40.23 12.46 10.41
N PRO A 193 40.19 12.91 11.68
CA PRO A 193 39.05 12.60 12.58
C PRO A 193 37.73 13.17 12.02
N ALA A 194 37.72 14.34 11.44
CA ALA A 194 36.52 14.97 10.92
C ALA A 194 35.95 14.22 9.72
N ARG A 195 36.78 13.78 8.76
CA ARG A 195 36.35 13.01 7.58
C ARG A 195 35.84 11.63 7.94
N VAL A 196 36.56 10.90 8.82
CA VAL A 196 36.14 9.56 9.28
C VAL A 196 34.82 9.63 10.04
N THR A 197 34.71 10.56 10.97
CA THR A 197 33.47 10.73 11.75
C THR A 197 32.29 11.03 10.84
N LEU A 198 32.43 11.92 9.86
CA LEU A 198 31.37 12.25 8.91
C LEU A 198 30.99 11.03 8.05
N GLY A 199 31.96 10.27 7.53
CA GLY A 199 31.70 9.09 6.71
C GLY A 199 31.03 7.97 7.50
N VAL A 200 31.50 7.65 8.70
CA VAL A 200 30.94 6.60 9.55
C VAL A 200 29.54 6.95 10.04
N THR A 201 29.31 8.20 10.47
CA THR A 201 27.98 8.67 10.90
C THR A 201 26.98 8.66 9.76
N SER A 202 27.37 9.08 8.56
CA SER A 202 26.52 9.01 7.37
C SER A 202 26.14 7.57 7.02
N LEU A 203 27.12 6.64 7.06
CA LEU A 203 26.86 5.21 6.81
C LEU A 203 25.93 4.61 7.86
N LEU A 204 26.14 4.91 9.14
CA LEU A 204 25.29 4.43 10.23
C LEU A 204 23.86 4.96 10.08
N THR A 205 23.71 6.27 9.80
CA THR A 205 22.38 6.89 9.60
C THR A 205 21.66 6.28 8.41
N LEU A 206 22.37 6.01 7.31
CA LEU A 206 21.78 5.34 6.15
C LEU A 206 21.36 3.91 6.45
N SER A 207 22.16 3.16 7.20
CA SER A 207 21.83 1.79 7.63
C SER A 207 20.59 1.76 8.52
N THR A 208 20.42 2.70 9.44
CA THR A 208 19.22 2.81 10.27
C THR A 208 18.00 3.21 9.47
N GLN A 209 18.14 4.09 8.48
CA GLN A 209 17.06 4.46 7.57
C GLN A 209 16.61 3.27 6.70
N HIS A 210 17.58 2.47 6.22
CA HIS A 210 17.28 1.24 5.47
C HIS A 210 16.53 0.22 6.35
N ALA A 211 16.99 -0.04 7.57
CA ALA A 211 16.33 -0.92 8.51
C ALA A 211 14.88 -0.47 8.82
N LYS A 212 14.67 0.84 9.01
CA LYS A 212 13.33 1.41 9.20
C LYS A 212 12.42 1.16 7.99
N SER A 213 12.94 1.33 6.78
CA SER A 213 12.19 1.06 5.54
C SER A 213 11.81 -0.42 5.41
N GLN A 214 12.70 -1.33 5.79
CA GLN A 214 12.43 -2.77 5.76
C GLN A 214 11.39 -3.21 6.80
N ALA A 215 11.40 -2.61 7.99
CA ALA A 215 10.47 -2.95 9.07
C ALA A 215 9.00 -2.62 8.76
N GLN A 216 8.73 -1.76 7.80
CA GLN A 216 7.36 -1.37 7.42
C GLN A 216 6.65 -2.42 6.55
N LEU A 217 7.36 -3.39 6.03
CA LEU A 217 6.84 -4.41 5.11
C LEU A 217 7.09 -5.82 5.65
N PRO A 218 6.24 -6.79 5.30
CA PRO A 218 6.52 -8.17 5.60
C PRO A 218 7.81 -8.62 4.89
N PRO A 219 8.57 -9.55 5.50
CA PRO A 219 9.79 -10.08 4.88
C PRO A 219 9.44 -10.82 3.57
N VAL A 220 10.11 -10.42 2.49
CA VAL A 220 9.97 -11.03 1.17
C VAL A 220 11.35 -11.47 0.67
N SER A 221 11.42 -12.55 -0.11
CA SER A 221 12.67 -13.15 -0.59
C SER A 221 13.21 -12.51 -1.87
N TYR A 222 12.55 -11.50 -2.42
CA TYR A 222 12.97 -10.79 -3.64
C TYR A 222 13.32 -9.33 -3.34
N LEU A 223 14.18 -8.76 -4.20
CA LEU A 223 14.63 -7.38 -4.09
C LEU A 223 13.52 -6.42 -4.53
N LYS A 224 13.18 -5.46 -3.67
CA LYS A 224 12.22 -4.39 -3.98
C LYS A 224 12.94 -3.21 -4.64
N ALA A 225 12.22 -2.40 -5.42
CA ALA A 225 12.79 -1.20 -6.06
C ALA A 225 13.39 -0.22 -5.01
N VAL A 226 12.73 -0.03 -3.88
CA VAL A 226 13.25 0.82 -2.79
C VAL A 226 14.53 0.26 -2.18
N ASP A 227 14.66 -1.07 -2.04
CA ASP A 227 15.87 -1.69 -1.47
C ASP A 227 17.05 -1.54 -2.44
N ALA A 228 16.81 -1.64 -3.76
CA ALA A 228 17.82 -1.38 -4.77
C ALA A 228 18.32 0.07 -4.69
N PHE A 229 17.41 1.04 -4.58
CA PHE A 229 17.75 2.44 -4.39
C PHE A 229 18.59 2.67 -3.12
N MET A 230 18.16 2.13 -1.98
CA MET A 230 18.86 2.26 -0.70
C MET A 230 20.24 1.59 -0.74
N SER A 231 20.37 0.45 -1.41
CA SER A 231 21.66 -0.23 -1.58
C SER A 231 22.64 0.59 -2.41
N VAL A 232 22.18 1.18 -3.51
CA VAL A 232 22.99 2.09 -4.31
C VAL A 232 23.47 3.29 -3.48
N CYS A 233 22.59 3.93 -2.72
CA CYS A 233 22.94 5.03 -1.82
C CYS A 233 23.98 4.62 -0.78
N THR A 234 23.84 3.41 -0.21
CA THR A 234 24.81 2.87 0.76
C THR A 234 26.19 2.68 0.13
N VAL A 235 26.25 2.14 -1.09
CA VAL A 235 27.50 1.99 -1.84
C VAL A 235 28.15 3.35 -2.10
N PHE A 236 27.37 4.40 -2.43
CA PHE A 236 27.91 5.75 -2.62
C PHE A 236 28.58 6.31 -1.37
N VAL A 237 27.93 6.19 -0.21
CA VAL A 237 28.50 6.65 1.07
C VAL A 237 29.75 5.82 1.43
N PHE A 238 29.71 4.52 1.19
CA PHE A 238 30.88 3.65 1.41
C PHE A 238 32.05 4.01 0.49
N MET A 239 31.78 4.27 -0.80
CA MET A 239 32.81 4.69 -1.76
C MET A 239 33.42 6.06 -1.40
N ALA A 240 32.62 6.99 -0.87
CA ALA A 240 33.15 8.26 -0.36
C ALA A 240 34.09 8.06 0.86
N LEU A 241 33.82 7.08 1.72
CA LEU A 241 34.71 6.72 2.80
C LEU A 241 36.01 6.03 2.31
N MET A 242 35.89 5.15 1.29
CA MET A 242 37.04 4.50 0.66
C MET A 242 37.94 5.49 -0.08
N GLU A 243 37.37 6.52 -0.70
CA GLU A 243 38.13 7.59 -1.31
C GLU A 243 39.03 8.30 -0.27
N TYR A 244 38.47 8.60 0.91
CA TYR A 244 39.25 9.15 2.00
C TYR A 244 40.43 8.22 2.43
N CYS A 245 40.17 6.90 2.52
CA CYS A 245 41.23 5.93 2.83
C CYS A 245 42.36 6.00 1.79
N LEU A 246 42.05 6.11 0.50
CA LEU A 246 43.05 6.27 -0.56
C LEU A 246 43.83 7.57 -0.41
N VAL A 247 43.17 8.70 -0.12
CA VAL A 247 43.80 9.99 0.13
C VAL A 247 44.75 9.87 1.33
N ASN A 248 44.37 9.24 2.40
CA ASN A 248 45.18 9.04 3.60
C ASN A 248 46.44 8.18 3.32
N ILE A 249 46.26 7.07 2.57
CA ILE A 249 47.40 6.24 2.14
C ILE A 249 48.40 7.04 1.34
N ILE A 250 47.98 7.87 0.40
CA ILE A 250 48.84 8.72 -0.42
C ILE A 250 49.61 9.76 0.43
N LEU A 251 48.97 10.27 1.47
CA LEU A 251 49.60 11.21 2.41
C LEU A 251 50.63 10.50 3.31
N ASP A 252 50.34 9.24 3.71
CA ASP A 252 51.14 8.47 4.68
C ASP A 252 52.17 7.50 4.05
N ASP A 253 52.21 7.41 2.74
CA ASP A 253 52.87 6.36 1.90
C ASP A 253 54.38 6.13 2.13
N ARG A 254 54.93 6.40 3.31
CA ARG A 254 56.27 5.86 3.72
C ARG A 254 56.36 5.82 5.24
N GLY A 255 55.99 4.70 5.83
CA GLY A 255 56.11 4.43 7.24
C GLY A 255 57.34 5.05 7.93
N GLY A 256 57.15 6.14 8.63
CA GLY A 256 58.05 6.66 9.65
C GLY A 256 59.36 7.35 9.21
N LYS A 257 59.63 7.51 7.90
CA LYS A 257 60.79 8.28 7.46
C LYS A 257 60.39 9.74 7.16
N PRO A 258 61.17 10.72 7.63
CA PRO A 258 60.90 12.12 7.32
C PRO A 258 60.94 12.33 5.79
N LYS A 259 59.81 12.77 5.22
CA LYS A 259 59.70 13.06 3.79
C LYS A 259 60.54 14.27 3.43
N GLU A 260 61.31 14.21 2.33
CA GLU A 260 61.83 15.43 1.75
C GLU A 260 60.70 16.42 1.46
N PRO A 261 60.86 17.71 1.70
CA PRO A 261 59.80 18.69 1.54
C PRO A 261 59.20 18.72 0.13
N ALA A 262 59.95 18.33 -0.89
CA ALA A 262 59.52 18.23 -2.27
C ALA A 262 58.55 17.03 -2.50
N ASP A 263 58.81 15.87 -1.86
CA ASP A 263 57.96 14.69 -1.99
C ASP A 263 56.66 14.82 -1.18
N ALA A 264 56.70 15.45 -0.01
CA ALA A 264 55.53 15.79 0.77
C ALA A 264 54.60 16.76 0.02
N ALA A 265 55.16 17.75 -0.68
CA ALA A 265 54.36 18.64 -1.52
C ALA A 265 53.70 17.94 -2.70
N LYS A 266 54.39 17.01 -3.36
CA LYS A 266 53.82 16.17 -4.45
C LYS A 266 52.69 15.25 -3.97
N ALA A 267 52.86 14.59 -2.83
CA ALA A 267 51.82 13.75 -2.24
C ALA A 267 50.56 14.57 -1.91
N ARG A 268 50.73 15.75 -1.31
CA ARG A 268 49.63 16.66 -1.00
C ARG A 268 48.92 17.16 -2.26
N MET A 269 49.63 17.48 -3.33
CA MET A 269 49.02 17.88 -4.62
C MET A 269 48.21 16.73 -5.21
N ARG A 270 48.68 15.49 -5.16
CA ARG A 270 47.93 14.30 -5.62
C ARG A 270 46.66 14.12 -4.80
N ALA A 271 46.73 14.18 -3.47
CA ALA A 271 45.57 14.08 -2.58
C ALA A 271 44.50 15.15 -2.90
N VAL A 272 44.92 16.43 -3.05
CA VAL A 272 44.00 17.50 -3.43
C VAL A 272 43.43 17.31 -4.85
N SER A 273 44.18 16.71 -5.77
CA SER A 273 43.67 16.41 -7.12
C SER A 273 42.61 15.35 -7.10
N ILE A 274 42.75 14.30 -6.26
CA ILE A 274 41.74 13.26 -6.05
C ILE A 274 40.47 13.88 -5.47
N ASP A 275 40.59 14.64 -4.37
CA ASP A 275 39.45 15.34 -3.77
C ASP A 275 38.74 16.25 -4.81
N ARG A 276 39.46 16.97 -5.62
CA ARG A 276 38.89 17.85 -6.66
C ARG A 276 38.13 17.05 -7.74
N PHE A 277 38.66 15.92 -8.16
CA PHE A 277 37.99 15.03 -9.08
C PHE A 277 36.72 14.45 -8.45
N SER A 278 36.80 13.99 -7.22
CA SER A 278 35.69 13.40 -6.47
C SER A 278 34.52 14.36 -6.26
N ARG A 279 34.81 15.66 -6.04
CA ARG A 279 33.79 16.73 -5.91
C ARG A 279 32.86 16.87 -7.12
N VAL A 280 33.32 16.48 -8.30
CA VAL A 280 32.54 16.55 -9.54
C VAL A 280 31.99 15.16 -9.91
N PHE A 281 32.85 14.16 -9.80
CA PHE A 281 32.51 12.79 -10.20
C PHE A 281 31.36 12.18 -9.41
N PHE A 282 31.39 12.25 -8.07
CA PHE A 282 30.36 11.65 -7.23
C PHE A 282 28.97 12.28 -7.43
N PRO A 283 28.82 13.62 -7.39
CA PRO A 283 27.51 14.23 -7.66
C PRO A 283 26.97 13.92 -9.06
N LEU A 284 27.85 13.93 -10.08
CA LEU A 284 27.44 13.69 -11.45
C LEU A 284 26.98 12.23 -11.64
N LEU A 285 27.74 11.26 -11.12
CA LEU A 285 27.38 9.84 -11.18
C LEU A 285 26.07 9.56 -10.40
N PHE A 286 25.92 10.16 -9.22
CA PHE A 286 24.69 10.03 -8.44
C PHE A 286 23.48 10.64 -9.15
N ALA A 287 23.64 11.78 -9.80
CA ALA A 287 22.56 12.40 -10.58
C ALA A 287 22.13 11.50 -11.75
N VAL A 288 23.09 10.90 -12.47
CA VAL A 288 22.81 9.96 -13.57
C VAL A 288 22.06 8.74 -13.05
N LEU A 289 22.51 8.14 -11.95
CA LEU A 289 21.83 6.95 -11.38
C LEU A 289 20.44 7.27 -10.82
N ASN A 290 20.25 8.44 -10.20
CA ASN A 290 18.92 8.88 -9.81
C ASN A 290 18.02 9.10 -11.03
N ALA A 291 18.52 9.78 -12.07
CA ALA A 291 17.76 10.01 -13.29
C ALA A 291 17.34 8.68 -13.94
N THR A 292 18.25 7.70 -14.06
CA THR A 292 17.93 6.37 -14.60
C THR A 292 16.88 5.64 -13.76
N TYR A 293 17.00 5.70 -12.42
CA TYR A 293 15.99 5.13 -11.52
C TYR A 293 14.60 5.73 -11.76
N TRP A 294 14.49 7.06 -11.70
CA TRP A 294 13.19 7.74 -11.88
C TRP A 294 12.61 7.60 -13.28
N ILE A 295 13.44 7.57 -14.33
CA ILE A 295 13.00 7.33 -15.71
C ILE A 295 12.45 5.89 -15.84
N GLN A 296 13.13 4.91 -15.26
CA GLN A 296 12.68 3.51 -15.30
C GLN A 296 11.32 3.32 -14.63
N PHE A 297 11.05 4.03 -13.54
CA PHE A 297 9.79 3.94 -12.81
C PHE A 297 8.76 5.01 -13.19
N ALA A 298 9.10 5.96 -14.08
CA ALA A 298 8.18 7.01 -14.53
C ALA A 298 6.88 6.46 -15.14
N GLN A 299 6.95 5.32 -15.81
CA GLN A 299 5.78 4.66 -16.41
C GLN A 299 4.79 4.07 -15.39
N TYR A 300 5.18 3.97 -14.12
CA TYR A 300 4.34 3.46 -13.02
C TYR A 300 3.82 4.59 -12.12
N ILE A 301 4.36 5.80 -12.23
CA ILE A 301 3.91 7.01 -11.51
C ILE A 301 2.69 7.61 -12.19
#